data_41e61733cfc31583873936ed5ba9bfb2
#
_entry.id   41e61733cfc31583873936ed5ba9bfb2
#
_cell.length_a   1.000
_cell.length_b   1.000
_cell.length_c   1.000
_cell.angle_alpha   90.00
_cell.angle_beta   90.00
_cell.angle_gamma   90.00
#
_symmetry.space_group_name_H-M   'P 1'
#
loop_
_entity.id
_entity.type
_entity.pdbx_description
1 polymer ?
#
loop_
_entity_poly.entity_id
_entity_poly.type
_entity_poly.pdbx_seq_one_letter_code
_entity_poly.pdbx_strand_id
1 'polypeptide(L)'
;MLTPGGKIAVSVAVLLVAAAAAFLVAAPFRAEEASPAAPSGASVQKRWTAVAPGRVEPLSRDIKVGAAVIGRIAEVLVKPNDRVFAGELLVRLDDSEALARLAAAEAQAALRKRVRNDASTPKGSAERRKAEDAVADAERALTEARGGLDRAAAARRAGRTSQAGLDSARVALSLAQDRLREQQDALRRIKAAPGTALPSRLEGELNVSRAELTLAEAELEKTRIRAPLAGTVLQVQAKLGELGTPSSEQPLALLGDVSALRVRAELDERDLVRIRVGQRVAVRADAFRDREFEGRVASIEQVVGPSRINARGPRKFSDIDVMEVMVDLADPGPLVPGMQADVYFSSDTPGRQGSQ
;
A
#
# COMPACT_ATOMS: atom_id res chain seq x y z
N MET A 1 10.02 -59.84 61.74
CA MET A 1 8.88 -60.38 62.51
C MET A 1 7.71 -60.56 61.60
N LEU A 2 7.35 -61.85 61.36
CA LEU A 2 6.22 -62.26 60.54
C LEU A 2 4.90 -62.07 61.28
N THR A 3 3.86 -61.65 60.50
CA THR A 3 2.50 -62.14 60.84
C THR A 3 1.75 -62.49 59.58
N PRO A 4 1.00 -63.56 59.55
CA PRO A 4 0.35 -64.08 58.36
C PRO A 4 -1.14 -63.75 58.34
N GLY A 5 -1.72 -63.69 57.19
CA GLY A 5 -3.16 -63.44 57.03
C GLY A 5 -3.60 -63.36 55.56
N GLY A 6 -3.47 -64.44 54.90
CA GLY A 6 -3.96 -64.51 53.53
C GLY A 6 -4.36 -65.94 53.19
N LYS A 7 -5.63 -66.28 53.31
CA LYS A 7 -6.25 -67.47 52.70
C LYS A 7 -7.74 -67.53 53.03
N ILE A 8 -8.57 -66.61 52.62
CA ILE A 8 -10.04 -66.76 52.53
C ILE A 8 -10.59 -65.73 51.50
N ALA A 9 -10.24 -65.85 50.27
CA ALA A 9 -10.85 -64.97 49.23
C ALA A 9 -10.96 -65.61 47.83
N VAL A 10 -10.77 -66.93 47.75
CA VAL A 10 -10.79 -67.60 46.42
C VAL A 10 -12.04 -68.45 46.20
N SER A 11 -12.89 -68.64 47.20
CA SER A 11 -14.04 -69.58 47.08
C SER A 11 -15.40 -68.92 46.78
N VAL A 12 -15.51 -67.58 46.67
CA VAL A 12 -16.80 -66.90 46.40
C VAL A 12 -16.94 -66.46 44.95
N ALA A 13 -15.84 -66.42 44.21
CA ALA A 13 -15.87 -65.93 42.83
C ALA A 13 -16.33 -66.93 41.75
N VAL A 14 -16.40 -68.25 42.12
CA VAL A 14 -16.75 -69.33 41.16
C VAL A 14 -18.26 -69.61 41.10
N LEU A 15 -19.05 -69.17 42.08
CA LEU A 15 -20.49 -69.45 42.14
C LEU A 15 -21.38 -68.36 41.51
N LEU A 16 -20.83 -67.18 41.12
CA LEU A 16 -21.58 -66.12 40.47
C LEU A 16 -21.51 -66.18 38.95
N VAL A 17 -20.62 -66.92 38.34
CA VAL A 17 -20.52 -67.03 36.87
C VAL A 17 -21.49 -68.10 36.30
N ALA A 18 -21.98 -69.05 37.11
CA ALA A 18 -22.91 -70.07 36.64
C ALA A 18 -24.39 -69.66 36.62
N ALA A 19 -24.76 -68.51 37.25
CA ALA A 19 -26.15 -68.02 37.27
C ALA A 19 -26.46 -67.06 36.15
N ALA A 20 -25.43 -66.48 35.43
CA ALA A 20 -25.60 -65.53 34.33
C ALA A 20 -25.81 -66.21 32.96
N ALA A 21 -25.58 -67.55 32.84
CA ALA A 21 -25.68 -68.26 31.57
C ALA A 21 -27.07 -68.85 31.27
N ALA A 22 -28.00 -68.84 32.23
CA ALA A 22 -29.33 -69.47 32.09
C ALA A 22 -30.48 -68.48 31.77
N PHE A 23 -30.20 -67.18 31.65
CA PHE A 23 -31.25 -66.14 31.40
C PHE A 23 -31.25 -65.55 29.97
N LEU A 24 -30.50 -66.17 29.06
CA LEU A 24 -30.26 -65.57 27.68
C LEU A 24 -30.98 -66.35 26.57
N VAL A 25 -32.01 -67.19 26.85
CA VAL A 25 -32.67 -68.00 25.81
C VAL A 25 -34.19 -67.78 25.73
N ALA A 26 -34.77 -66.77 26.34
CA ALA A 26 -36.22 -66.53 26.18
C ALA A 26 -36.55 -65.02 26.20
N ALA A 27 -36.12 -64.28 25.17
CA ALA A 27 -36.70 -63.01 24.91
C ALA A 27 -37.28 -63.04 23.47
N PRO A 28 -38.57 -62.70 23.25
CA PRO A 28 -39.14 -62.65 21.94
C PRO A 28 -38.57 -61.46 21.20
N PHE A 29 -38.10 -61.67 19.97
CA PHE A 29 -37.74 -60.60 18.99
C PHE A 29 -38.91 -59.63 18.86
N ARG A 30 -38.82 -58.47 19.49
CA ARG A 30 -39.68 -57.34 19.19
C ARG A 30 -39.01 -56.62 18.01
N ALA A 31 -39.66 -56.69 16.85
CA ALA A 31 -39.25 -55.86 15.76
C ALA A 31 -39.38 -54.39 16.20
N GLU A 32 -38.22 -53.76 16.37
CA GLU A 32 -38.11 -52.33 16.61
C GLU A 32 -38.40 -51.66 15.27
N GLU A 33 -39.59 -51.03 15.17
CA GLU A 33 -39.94 -50.17 14.08
C GLU A 33 -38.86 -49.10 13.99
N ALA A 34 -38.13 -49.08 12.86
CA ALA A 34 -37.17 -48.05 12.52
C ALA A 34 -37.86 -46.69 12.54
N SER A 35 -37.63 -45.94 13.60
CA SER A 35 -37.95 -44.49 13.64
C SER A 35 -37.30 -43.83 12.42
N PRO A 36 -37.99 -43.05 11.62
CA PRO A 36 -37.38 -42.36 10.49
C PRO A 36 -36.28 -41.46 11.03
N ALA A 37 -35.02 -41.78 10.67
CA ALA A 37 -33.90 -40.94 10.92
C ALA A 37 -34.22 -39.52 10.44
N ALA A 38 -34.24 -38.58 11.37
CA ALA A 38 -34.28 -37.16 11.03
C ALA A 38 -33.21 -36.87 9.96
N PRO A 39 -33.51 -36.12 8.95
CA PRO A 39 -32.50 -35.81 7.96
C PRO A 39 -31.33 -35.11 8.65
N SER A 40 -30.23 -35.85 8.80
CA SER A 40 -28.93 -35.26 9.10
C SER A 40 -28.79 -34.07 8.18
N GLY A 41 -28.75 -32.87 8.75
CA GLY A 41 -28.54 -31.66 7.99
C GLY A 41 -27.36 -31.90 7.06
N ALA A 42 -27.64 -32.01 5.78
CA ALA A 42 -26.62 -32.13 4.76
C ALA A 42 -25.69 -30.93 4.93
N SER A 43 -24.52 -31.21 5.52
CA SER A 43 -23.43 -30.26 5.41
C SER A 43 -23.23 -30.04 3.90
N VAL A 44 -23.64 -28.87 3.41
CA VAL A 44 -23.40 -28.48 2.02
C VAL A 44 -21.88 -28.54 1.87
N GLN A 45 -21.38 -29.64 1.33
CA GLN A 45 -19.96 -29.76 1.00
C GLN A 45 -19.70 -28.68 -0.06
N LYS A 46 -19.07 -27.58 0.38
CA LYS A 46 -18.60 -26.54 -0.53
C LYS A 46 -17.72 -27.22 -1.58
N ARG A 47 -18.21 -27.34 -2.80
CA ARG A 47 -17.43 -27.88 -3.92
C ARG A 47 -16.52 -26.81 -4.43
N TRP A 48 -15.24 -27.08 -4.44
CA TRP A 48 -14.22 -26.19 -4.96
C TRP A 48 -13.84 -26.59 -6.40
N THR A 49 -13.79 -25.63 -7.29
CA THR A 49 -13.44 -25.83 -8.71
C THR A 49 -11.92 -25.88 -8.88
N ALA A 50 -11.20 -25.04 -8.16
CA ALA A 50 -9.76 -24.94 -8.15
C ALA A 50 -9.27 -24.40 -6.81
N VAL A 51 -7.99 -24.64 -6.52
CA VAL A 51 -7.28 -24.07 -5.38
C VAL A 51 -5.97 -23.50 -5.87
N ALA A 52 -5.68 -22.25 -5.51
CA ALA A 52 -4.45 -21.58 -5.90
C ALA A 52 -3.76 -20.98 -4.69
N PRO A 53 -2.41 -21.04 -4.62
CA PRO A 53 -1.66 -20.29 -3.64
C PRO A 53 -1.80 -18.80 -3.92
N GLY A 54 -1.89 -18.00 -2.88
CA GLY A 54 -2.04 -16.57 -2.99
C GLY A 54 -1.23 -15.82 -1.93
N ARG A 55 -1.10 -14.52 -2.14
CA ARG A 55 -0.48 -13.58 -1.21
C ARG A 55 -1.40 -12.41 -0.96
N VAL A 56 -1.58 -12.06 0.31
CA VAL A 56 -2.34 -10.89 0.71
C VAL A 56 -1.56 -9.63 0.34
N GLU A 57 -2.20 -8.71 -0.35
CA GLU A 57 -1.62 -7.44 -0.80
C GLU A 57 -2.55 -6.27 -0.47
N PRO A 58 -2.01 -5.05 -0.31
CA PRO A 58 -2.81 -3.85 -0.22
C PRO A 58 -3.61 -3.64 -1.52
N LEU A 59 -4.72 -2.90 -1.44
CA LEU A 59 -5.51 -2.55 -2.63
C LEU A 59 -4.67 -1.84 -3.71
N SER A 60 -3.75 -0.96 -3.29
CA SER A 60 -2.84 -0.23 -4.17
C SER A 60 -1.70 -1.07 -4.75
N ARG A 61 -1.57 -2.35 -4.36
CA ARG A 61 -0.33 -3.15 -4.41
C ARG A 61 0.77 -2.51 -3.53
N ASP A 62 1.91 -3.19 -3.43
CA ASP A 62 3.09 -2.69 -2.72
C ASP A 62 3.80 -1.65 -3.57
N ILE A 63 3.89 -0.41 -3.07
CA ILE A 63 4.58 0.68 -3.75
C ILE A 63 5.99 0.81 -3.17
N LYS A 64 6.97 0.55 -4.00
CA LYS A 64 8.38 0.68 -3.68
C LYS A 64 8.82 2.13 -3.85
N VAL A 65 9.22 2.78 -2.77
CA VAL A 65 9.72 4.15 -2.79
C VAL A 65 11.24 4.10 -2.68
N GLY A 66 11.92 4.53 -3.75
CA GLY A 66 13.37 4.60 -3.84
C GLY A 66 13.88 6.04 -3.83
N ALA A 67 15.21 6.23 -3.83
CA ALA A 67 15.83 7.52 -4.04
C ALA A 67 15.78 7.92 -5.52
N ALA A 68 15.66 9.22 -5.81
CA ALA A 68 15.76 9.76 -7.17
C ALA A 68 17.22 10.00 -7.59
N VAL A 69 18.09 10.20 -6.62
CA VAL A 69 19.53 10.45 -6.78
C VAL A 69 20.33 9.64 -5.76
N ILE A 70 21.61 9.44 -6.04
CA ILE A 70 22.54 8.83 -5.08
C ILE A 70 22.85 9.85 -4.00
N GLY A 71 22.73 9.46 -2.72
CA GLY A 71 23.07 10.33 -1.60
C GLY A 71 23.04 9.60 -0.27
N ARG A 72 23.79 10.11 0.73
CA ARG A 72 23.75 9.58 2.08
C ARG A 72 22.41 9.89 2.75
N ILE A 73 21.83 8.93 3.43
CA ILE A 73 20.59 9.12 4.20
C ILE A 73 20.91 9.93 5.45
N ALA A 74 20.41 11.17 5.48
CA ALA A 74 20.59 12.11 6.59
C ALA A 74 19.49 11.98 7.65
N GLU A 75 18.26 11.58 7.25
CA GLU A 75 17.16 11.46 8.18
C GLU A 75 16.12 10.47 7.67
N VAL A 76 15.58 9.65 8.58
CA VAL A 76 14.43 8.76 8.33
C VAL A 76 13.29 9.24 9.22
N LEU A 77 12.25 9.76 8.61
CA LEU A 77 11.15 10.45 9.29
C LEU A 77 9.96 9.55 9.63
N VAL A 78 9.93 8.35 9.10
CA VAL A 78 8.80 7.41 9.23
C VAL A 78 9.23 6.09 9.84
N LYS A 79 8.25 5.40 10.42
CA LYS A 79 8.39 4.05 10.98
C LYS A 79 7.38 3.11 10.31
N PRO A 80 7.61 1.79 10.36
CA PRO A 80 6.58 0.82 9.96
C PRO A 80 5.27 1.08 10.70
N ASN A 81 4.15 0.91 9.99
CA ASN A 81 2.78 1.17 10.42
C ASN A 81 2.38 2.66 10.55
N ASP A 82 3.25 3.61 10.22
CA ASP A 82 2.84 5.01 10.15
C ASP A 82 1.89 5.25 8.98
N ARG A 83 0.84 6.03 9.21
CA ARG A 83 -0.01 6.55 8.14
C ARG A 83 0.61 7.82 7.57
N VAL A 84 0.72 7.86 6.25
CA VAL A 84 1.28 8.99 5.52
C VAL A 84 0.28 9.51 4.49
N PHE A 85 0.39 10.78 4.15
CA PHE A 85 -0.38 11.40 3.07
C PHE A 85 0.48 11.56 1.80
N ALA A 86 -0.17 11.74 0.66
CA ALA A 86 0.52 11.98 -0.61
C ALA A 86 1.42 13.23 -0.51
N GLY A 87 2.67 13.10 -0.95
CA GLY A 87 3.68 14.18 -0.87
C GLY A 87 4.38 14.32 0.48
N GLU A 88 4.05 13.52 1.49
CA GLU A 88 4.70 13.57 2.80
C GLU A 88 6.15 13.11 2.73
N LEU A 89 7.06 13.84 3.40
CA LEU A 89 8.48 13.53 3.44
C LEU A 89 8.73 12.28 4.31
N LEU A 90 9.33 11.25 3.71
CA LEU A 90 9.63 9.97 4.36
C LEU A 90 11.09 9.86 4.77
N VAL A 91 11.98 10.20 3.84
CA VAL A 91 13.43 10.11 4.01
C VAL A 91 14.06 11.35 3.39
N ARG A 92 15.09 11.89 4.04
CA ARG A 92 15.91 12.99 3.53
C ARG A 92 17.32 12.51 3.34
N LEU A 93 17.88 12.73 2.16
CA LEU A 93 19.29 12.56 1.90
C LEU A 93 20.07 13.79 2.38
N ASP A 94 21.38 13.68 2.42
CA ASP A 94 22.24 14.84 2.66
C ASP A 94 22.04 15.86 1.53
N ASP A 95 21.49 16.99 1.89
CA ASP A 95 21.09 18.07 1.00
C ASP A 95 22.00 19.30 1.11
N SER A 96 23.12 19.20 1.81
CA SER A 96 24.03 20.34 2.07
C SER A 96 24.54 20.99 0.79
N GLU A 97 24.94 20.22 -0.20
CA GLU A 97 25.38 20.74 -1.50
C GLU A 97 24.21 21.36 -2.29
N ALA A 98 23.05 20.71 -2.31
CA ALA A 98 21.87 21.23 -2.99
C ALA A 98 21.40 22.54 -2.36
N LEU A 99 21.42 22.67 -1.04
CA LEU A 99 21.12 23.91 -0.33
C LEU A 99 22.11 25.04 -0.66
N ALA A 100 23.41 24.72 -0.75
CA ALA A 100 24.41 25.72 -1.15
C ALA A 100 24.22 26.20 -2.59
N ARG A 101 23.87 25.29 -3.52
CA ARG A 101 23.55 25.64 -4.91
C ARG A 101 22.29 26.50 -4.99
N LEU A 102 21.25 26.14 -4.22
CA LEU A 102 20.02 26.92 -4.13
C LEU A 102 20.33 28.35 -3.65
N ALA A 103 21.07 28.51 -2.55
CA ALA A 103 21.42 29.82 -2.02
C ALA A 103 22.23 30.68 -3.03
N ALA A 104 23.14 30.06 -3.78
CA ALA A 104 23.88 30.75 -4.84
C ALA A 104 22.98 31.20 -5.99
N ALA A 105 22.05 30.35 -6.42
CA ALA A 105 21.07 30.69 -7.48
C ALA A 105 20.09 31.79 -7.03
N GLU A 106 19.63 31.76 -5.79
CA GLU A 106 18.79 32.81 -5.19
C GLU A 106 19.52 34.17 -5.19
N ALA A 107 20.79 34.20 -4.74
CA ALA A 107 21.60 35.40 -4.71
C ALA A 107 21.81 35.97 -6.14
N GLN A 108 22.06 35.09 -7.12
CA GLN A 108 22.23 35.49 -8.52
C GLN A 108 20.94 36.05 -9.10
N ALA A 109 19.79 35.40 -8.89
CA ALA A 109 18.49 35.88 -9.34
C ALA A 109 18.13 37.24 -8.68
N ALA A 110 18.41 37.39 -7.38
CA ALA A 110 18.21 38.66 -6.66
C ALA A 110 19.07 39.78 -7.23
N LEU A 111 20.36 39.53 -7.52
CA LEU A 111 21.26 40.51 -8.16
C LEU A 111 20.74 40.93 -9.53
N ARG A 112 20.38 39.98 -10.39
CA ARG A 112 19.83 40.27 -11.73
C ARG A 112 18.50 41.04 -11.67
N LYS A 113 17.63 40.71 -10.70
CA LYS A 113 16.38 41.46 -10.43
C LYS A 113 16.69 42.91 -10.07
N ARG A 114 17.69 43.17 -9.22
CA ARG A 114 18.11 44.51 -8.85
C ARG A 114 18.64 45.28 -10.02
N VAL A 115 19.59 44.73 -10.80
CA VAL A 115 20.15 45.37 -12.01
C VAL A 115 19.06 45.72 -13.03
N ARG A 116 18.09 44.81 -13.25
CA ARG A 116 16.94 45.10 -14.11
C ARG A 116 16.09 46.27 -13.59
N ASN A 117 15.86 46.33 -12.26
CA ASN A 117 15.02 47.36 -11.66
C ASN A 117 15.67 48.74 -11.66
N ASP A 118 17.00 48.82 -11.56
CA ASP A 118 17.76 50.05 -11.60
C ASP A 118 17.79 50.65 -13.01
N ALA A 119 17.53 49.84 -14.05
CA ALA A 119 17.43 50.30 -15.42
C ALA A 119 16.04 50.87 -15.74
N SER A 120 15.98 51.79 -16.70
CA SER A 120 14.71 52.37 -17.20
C SER A 120 13.80 51.22 -17.74
N THR A 121 12.51 51.31 -17.40
CA THR A 121 11.52 50.33 -17.87
C THR A 121 11.16 50.62 -19.35
N PRO A 122 11.37 49.70 -20.27
CA PRO A 122 10.96 49.88 -21.67
C PRO A 122 9.46 50.11 -21.78
N LYS A 123 9.05 50.97 -22.72
CA LYS A 123 7.64 51.26 -22.96
C LYS A 123 6.87 49.96 -23.31
N GLY A 124 5.72 49.72 -22.67
CA GLY A 124 4.88 48.54 -22.91
C GLY A 124 5.34 47.25 -22.18
N SER A 125 6.41 47.30 -21.37
CA SER A 125 6.90 46.09 -20.63
C SER A 125 6.47 46.04 -19.17
N ALA A 126 5.89 47.09 -18.61
CA ALA A 126 5.60 47.23 -17.18
C ALA A 126 4.65 46.12 -16.66
N GLU A 127 3.56 45.88 -17.37
CA GLU A 127 2.58 44.83 -16.98
C GLU A 127 3.18 43.43 -17.03
N ARG A 128 3.94 43.13 -18.08
CA ARG A 128 4.62 41.82 -18.20
C ARG A 128 5.63 41.62 -17.09
N ARG A 129 6.47 42.62 -16.77
CA ARG A 129 7.42 42.60 -15.66
C ARG A 129 6.72 42.33 -14.34
N LYS A 130 5.61 43.01 -14.06
CA LYS A 130 4.82 42.83 -12.83
C LYS A 130 4.28 41.39 -12.74
N ALA A 131 3.77 40.86 -13.85
CA ALA A 131 3.26 39.49 -13.87
C ALA A 131 4.36 38.41 -13.73
N GLU A 132 5.53 38.64 -14.35
CA GLU A 132 6.70 37.76 -14.19
C GLU A 132 7.23 37.76 -12.75
N ASP A 133 7.24 38.90 -12.08
CA ASP A 133 7.61 39.01 -10.67
C ASP A 133 6.57 38.35 -9.77
N ALA A 134 5.26 38.49 -10.09
CA ALA A 134 4.20 37.84 -9.32
C ALA A 134 4.26 36.31 -9.40
N VAL A 135 4.64 35.74 -10.57
CA VAL A 135 4.89 34.28 -10.69
C VAL A 135 6.06 33.88 -9.82
N ALA A 136 7.20 34.55 -9.89
CA ALA A 136 8.38 34.25 -9.08
C ALA A 136 8.10 34.37 -7.56
N ASP A 137 7.26 35.32 -7.15
CA ASP A 137 6.86 35.48 -5.75
C ASP A 137 5.92 34.34 -5.31
N ALA A 138 5.03 33.87 -6.21
CA ALA A 138 4.15 32.72 -5.95
C ALA A 138 4.93 31.40 -5.90
N GLU A 139 5.98 31.23 -6.70
CA GLU A 139 6.88 30.07 -6.64
C GLU A 139 7.60 29.99 -5.31
N ARG A 140 8.15 31.11 -4.81
CA ARG A 140 8.75 31.17 -3.47
C ARG A 140 7.74 30.84 -2.36
N ALA A 141 6.53 31.39 -2.43
CA ALA A 141 5.48 31.07 -1.46
C ALA A 141 5.10 29.59 -1.46
N LEU A 142 5.11 28.94 -2.62
CA LEU A 142 4.89 27.48 -2.74
C LEU A 142 6.01 26.69 -2.06
N THR A 143 7.28 27.05 -2.30
CA THR A 143 8.45 26.41 -1.66
C THR A 143 8.40 26.56 -0.14
N GLU A 144 8.06 27.74 0.37
CA GLU A 144 7.87 28.00 1.80
C GLU A 144 6.72 27.17 2.40
N ALA A 145 5.58 27.08 1.69
CA ALA A 145 4.42 26.32 2.14
C ALA A 145 4.72 24.80 2.19
N ARG A 146 5.48 24.27 1.21
CA ARG A 146 5.98 22.88 1.24
C ARG A 146 6.87 22.62 2.47
N GLY A 147 7.84 23.48 2.70
CA GLY A 147 8.69 23.38 3.89
C GLY A 147 7.90 23.52 5.20
N GLY A 148 6.85 24.34 5.22
CA GLY A 148 5.90 24.46 6.33
C GLY A 148 5.16 23.16 6.62
N LEU A 149 4.68 22.48 5.57
CA LEU A 149 4.02 21.19 5.68
C LEU A 149 4.97 20.10 6.19
N ASP A 150 6.21 20.04 5.68
CA ASP A 150 7.22 19.08 6.15
C ASP A 150 7.51 19.25 7.65
N ARG A 151 7.68 20.51 8.09
CA ARG A 151 7.87 20.82 9.51
C ARG A 151 6.65 20.44 10.36
N ALA A 152 5.45 20.72 9.88
CA ALA A 152 4.20 20.37 10.58
C ALA A 152 4.02 18.85 10.69
N ALA A 153 4.33 18.09 9.62
CA ALA A 153 4.29 16.64 9.63
C ALA A 153 5.29 16.04 10.63
N ALA A 154 6.55 16.50 10.61
CA ALA A 154 7.57 16.07 11.56
C ALA A 154 7.19 16.43 13.02
N ALA A 155 6.68 17.63 13.24
CA ALA A 155 6.20 18.08 14.57
C ALA A 155 5.03 17.23 15.07
N ARG A 156 4.11 16.83 14.17
CA ARG A 156 2.99 15.96 14.52
C ARG A 156 3.44 14.57 14.95
N ARG A 157 4.38 13.95 14.22
CA ARG A 157 4.95 12.65 14.61
C ARG A 157 5.67 12.72 15.96
N ALA A 158 6.32 13.83 16.24
CA ALA A 158 6.95 14.09 17.53
C ALA A 158 5.96 14.50 18.65
N GLY A 159 4.65 14.52 18.39
CA GLY A 159 3.63 14.92 19.35
C GLY A 159 3.64 16.42 19.71
N ARG A 160 4.36 17.26 18.94
CA ARG A 160 4.53 18.69 19.21
C ARG A 160 3.48 19.58 18.54
N THR A 161 2.66 19.05 17.68
CA THR A 161 1.52 19.77 17.06
C THR A 161 0.30 18.87 16.95
N SER A 162 -0.88 19.49 16.83
CA SER A 162 -2.16 18.79 16.67
C SER A 162 -2.43 18.41 15.21
N GLN A 163 -3.46 17.58 14.98
CA GLN A 163 -3.96 17.31 13.63
C GLN A 163 -4.38 18.60 12.92
N ALA A 164 -5.05 19.51 13.61
CA ALA A 164 -5.46 20.80 13.06
C ALA A 164 -4.27 21.64 12.57
N GLY A 165 -3.11 21.58 13.25
CA GLY A 165 -1.89 22.25 12.79
C GLY A 165 -1.35 21.69 11.49
N LEU A 166 -1.40 20.36 11.32
CA LEU A 166 -1.03 19.72 10.07
C LEU A 166 -2.02 20.06 8.94
N ASP A 167 -3.31 20.04 9.23
CA ASP A 167 -4.35 20.37 8.24
C ASP A 167 -4.27 21.82 7.78
N SER A 168 -3.95 22.75 8.71
CA SER A 168 -3.68 24.15 8.35
C SER A 168 -2.50 24.30 7.40
N ALA A 169 -1.43 23.54 7.60
CA ALA A 169 -0.27 23.54 6.69
C ALA A 169 -0.61 22.96 5.30
N ARG A 170 -1.49 21.94 5.22
CA ARG A 170 -2.01 21.41 3.96
C ARG A 170 -2.83 22.44 3.19
N VAL A 171 -3.71 23.14 3.89
CA VAL A 171 -4.51 24.23 3.31
C VAL A 171 -3.60 25.35 2.78
N ALA A 172 -2.57 25.73 3.54
CA ALA A 172 -1.59 26.74 3.10
C ALA A 172 -0.86 26.30 1.81
N LEU A 173 -0.47 25.03 1.72
CA LEU A 173 0.13 24.47 0.49
C LEU A 173 -0.83 24.53 -0.70
N SER A 174 -2.08 24.11 -0.51
CA SER A 174 -3.10 24.16 -1.58
C SER A 174 -3.33 25.57 -2.07
N LEU A 175 -3.48 26.54 -1.17
CA LEU A 175 -3.63 27.96 -1.51
C LEU A 175 -2.43 28.51 -2.28
N ALA A 176 -1.20 28.13 -1.91
CA ALA A 176 0.00 28.53 -2.62
C ALA A 176 0.05 27.95 -4.04
N GLN A 177 -0.38 26.69 -4.22
CA GLN A 177 -0.49 26.04 -5.52
C GLN A 177 -1.52 26.73 -6.42
N ASP A 178 -2.69 27.06 -5.86
CA ASP A 178 -3.76 27.76 -6.60
C ASP A 178 -3.31 29.16 -7.03
N ARG A 179 -2.65 29.88 -6.11
CA ARG A 179 -2.10 31.20 -6.42
C ARG A 179 -1.04 31.15 -7.52
N LEU A 180 -0.14 30.17 -7.49
CA LEU A 180 0.85 30.02 -8.56
C LEU A 180 0.18 29.78 -9.91
N ARG A 181 -0.81 28.89 -9.99
CA ARG A 181 -1.60 28.64 -11.21
C ARG A 181 -2.26 29.92 -11.72
N GLU A 182 -2.90 30.68 -10.85
CA GLU A 182 -3.54 31.95 -11.18
C GLU A 182 -2.54 32.96 -11.79
N GLN A 183 -1.37 33.11 -11.15
CA GLN A 183 -0.35 34.05 -11.64
C GLN A 183 0.27 33.59 -12.96
N GLN A 184 0.48 32.30 -13.17
CA GLN A 184 0.94 31.74 -14.44
C GLN A 184 -0.09 31.98 -15.56
N ASP A 185 -1.38 31.82 -15.27
CA ASP A 185 -2.45 32.09 -16.23
C ASP A 185 -2.54 33.58 -16.58
N ALA A 186 -2.39 34.44 -15.58
CA ALA A 186 -2.35 35.88 -15.80
C ALA A 186 -1.16 36.27 -16.69
N LEU A 187 0.02 35.74 -16.43
CA LEU A 187 1.21 35.99 -17.25
C LEU A 187 1.02 35.48 -18.70
N ARG A 188 0.43 34.27 -18.88
CA ARG A 188 0.13 33.76 -20.23
C ARG A 188 -0.79 34.68 -20.99
N ARG A 189 -1.84 35.23 -20.38
CA ARG A 189 -2.76 36.20 -21.01
C ARG A 189 -2.05 37.47 -21.42
N ILE A 190 -1.19 38.02 -20.54
CA ILE A 190 -0.42 39.24 -20.85
C ILE A 190 0.55 39.00 -22.01
N LYS A 191 1.28 37.87 -22.01
CA LYS A 191 2.21 37.52 -23.10
C LYS A 191 1.53 37.33 -24.46
N ALA A 192 0.28 36.87 -24.46
CA ALA A 192 -0.52 36.68 -25.67
C ALA A 192 -1.18 37.96 -26.17
N ALA A 193 -1.20 39.04 -25.38
CA ALA A 193 -1.85 40.31 -25.79
C ALA A 193 -1.08 41.01 -26.89
N PRO A 194 -1.77 41.53 -27.92
CA PRO A 194 -1.13 42.29 -29.00
C PRO A 194 -0.39 43.52 -28.46
N GLY A 195 0.79 43.79 -28.98
CA GLY A 195 1.60 44.95 -28.57
C GLY A 195 2.41 44.78 -27.30
N THR A 196 2.40 43.58 -26.67
CA THR A 196 3.28 43.28 -25.54
C THR A 196 4.74 43.34 -25.99
N ALA A 197 5.54 44.22 -25.36
CA ALA A 197 6.95 44.37 -25.68
C ALA A 197 7.75 43.06 -25.37
N LEU A 198 8.66 42.70 -26.26
CA LEU A 198 9.59 41.58 -26.04
C LEU A 198 10.50 41.88 -24.84
N PRO A 199 11.02 40.82 -24.16
CA PRO A 199 11.97 41.00 -23.09
C PRO A 199 13.22 41.77 -23.54
N SER A 200 13.63 42.74 -22.74
CA SER A 200 14.92 43.41 -22.90
C SER A 200 16.06 42.44 -22.55
N ARG A 201 17.30 42.80 -22.87
CA ARG A 201 18.47 41.99 -22.49
C ARG A 201 18.53 41.70 -20.98
N LEU A 202 18.31 42.71 -20.14
CA LEU A 202 18.35 42.55 -18.68
C LEU A 202 17.22 41.63 -18.16
N GLU A 203 16.07 41.67 -18.77
CA GLU A 203 14.97 40.76 -18.48
C GLU A 203 15.30 39.33 -18.92
N GLY A 204 15.96 39.18 -20.08
CA GLY A 204 16.46 37.90 -20.54
C GLY A 204 17.49 37.28 -19.56
N GLU A 205 18.46 38.10 -19.11
CA GLU A 205 19.45 37.68 -18.11
C GLU A 205 18.79 37.28 -16.77
N LEU A 206 17.78 37.99 -16.29
CA LEU A 206 17.01 37.61 -15.10
C LEU A 206 16.24 36.32 -15.33
N ASN A 207 15.63 36.12 -16.49
CA ASN A 207 14.90 34.90 -16.79
C ASN A 207 15.82 33.65 -16.79
N VAL A 208 17.06 33.78 -17.29
CA VAL A 208 18.08 32.73 -17.19
C VAL A 208 18.38 32.43 -15.74
N SER A 209 18.66 33.44 -14.90
CA SER A 209 18.95 33.22 -13.48
C SER A 209 17.76 32.61 -12.71
N ARG A 210 16.52 32.92 -13.10
CA ARG A 210 15.32 32.26 -12.53
C ARG A 210 15.22 30.81 -12.94
N ALA A 211 15.55 30.48 -14.19
CA ALA A 211 15.60 29.09 -14.65
C ALA A 211 16.67 28.28 -13.89
N GLU A 212 17.85 28.88 -13.61
CA GLU A 212 18.90 28.29 -12.77
C GLU A 212 18.42 28.07 -11.34
N LEU A 213 17.65 29.01 -10.77
CA LEU A 213 17.01 28.87 -9.45
C LEU A 213 16.04 27.69 -9.44
N THR A 214 15.14 27.60 -10.42
CA THR A 214 14.20 26.48 -10.55
C THR A 214 14.93 25.12 -10.68
N LEU A 215 16.06 25.08 -11.39
CA LEU A 215 16.89 23.88 -11.49
C LEU A 215 17.47 23.50 -10.13
N ALA A 216 18.01 24.45 -9.37
CA ALA A 216 18.57 24.23 -8.04
C ALA A 216 17.48 23.75 -7.04
N GLU A 217 16.26 24.31 -7.11
CA GLU A 217 15.11 23.84 -6.33
C GLU A 217 14.73 22.39 -6.68
N ALA A 218 14.74 22.04 -7.97
CA ALA A 218 14.47 20.67 -8.41
C ALA A 218 15.56 19.68 -7.96
N GLU A 219 16.83 20.10 -7.94
CA GLU A 219 17.92 19.28 -7.40
C GLU A 219 17.75 19.04 -5.90
N LEU A 220 17.40 20.07 -5.14
CA LEU A 220 17.09 19.94 -3.73
C LEU A 220 15.89 19.02 -3.48
N GLU A 221 14.84 19.11 -4.29
CA GLU A 221 13.66 18.25 -4.14
C GLU A 221 13.98 16.75 -4.40
N LYS A 222 14.94 16.45 -5.28
CA LYS A 222 15.41 15.06 -5.51
C LYS A 222 16.05 14.42 -4.28
N THR A 223 16.56 15.22 -3.34
CA THR A 223 17.11 14.71 -2.05
C THR A 223 16.02 14.38 -1.05
N ARG A 224 14.76 14.73 -1.33
CA ARG A 224 13.60 14.55 -0.47
C ARG A 224 12.71 13.43 -1.00
N ILE A 225 12.78 12.28 -0.35
CA ILE A 225 12.00 11.11 -0.74
C ILE A 225 10.60 11.21 -0.12
N ARG A 226 9.60 11.35 -0.98
CA ARG A 226 8.20 11.58 -0.58
C ARG A 226 7.30 10.41 -0.87
N ALA A 227 6.18 10.32 -0.13
CA ALA A 227 5.12 9.36 -0.40
C ALA A 227 4.41 9.71 -1.71
N PRO A 228 4.33 8.81 -2.70
CA PRO A 228 3.65 9.09 -3.97
C PRO A 228 2.12 9.16 -3.81
N LEU A 229 1.58 8.49 -2.79
CA LEU A 229 0.16 8.48 -2.45
C LEU A 229 -0.04 8.38 -0.94
N ALA A 230 -1.27 8.62 -0.47
CA ALA A 230 -1.66 8.38 0.90
C ALA A 230 -1.76 6.87 1.18
N GLY A 231 -1.28 6.44 2.35
CA GLY A 231 -1.30 5.02 2.72
C GLY A 231 -0.62 4.75 4.04
N THR A 232 -0.25 3.51 4.24
CA THR A 232 0.51 3.05 5.42
C THR A 232 1.90 2.61 5.01
N VAL A 233 2.90 2.96 5.79
CA VAL A 233 4.28 2.48 5.63
C VAL A 233 4.33 1.02 6.06
N LEU A 234 4.50 0.11 5.12
CA LEU A 234 4.56 -1.33 5.38
C LEU A 234 5.94 -1.72 5.91
N GLN A 235 6.98 -1.16 5.32
CA GLN A 235 8.37 -1.43 5.69
C GLN A 235 9.24 -0.21 5.45
N VAL A 236 10.26 -0.04 6.31
CA VAL A 236 11.33 0.95 6.14
C VAL A 236 12.65 0.19 6.07
N GLN A 237 13.34 0.32 4.96
CA GLN A 237 14.67 -0.29 4.74
C GLN A 237 15.79 0.75 4.89
N ALA A 238 15.44 2.03 4.73
CA ALA A 238 16.37 3.14 4.89
C ALA A 238 16.94 3.20 6.31
N LYS A 239 18.27 3.34 6.43
CA LYS A 239 18.94 3.56 7.70
C LYS A 239 19.80 4.81 7.63
N LEU A 240 19.85 5.53 8.74
CA LEU A 240 20.68 6.72 8.88
C LEU A 240 22.15 6.41 8.54
N GLY A 241 22.75 7.23 7.69
CA GLY A 241 24.16 7.12 7.27
C GLY A 241 24.41 6.16 6.10
N GLU A 242 23.46 5.30 5.72
CA GLU A 242 23.58 4.45 4.53
C GLU A 242 23.46 5.27 3.24
N LEU A 243 23.92 4.69 2.15
CA LEU A 243 23.81 5.28 0.82
C LEU A 243 22.48 4.89 0.17
N GLY A 244 21.62 5.89 -0.08
CA GLY A 244 20.43 5.71 -0.91
C GLY A 244 20.79 5.75 -2.39
N THR A 245 20.28 4.79 -3.15
CA THR A 245 20.53 4.70 -4.60
C THR A 245 19.20 4.55 -5.37
N PRO A 246 19.14 5.02 -6.62
CA PRO A 246 18.00 4.77 -7.50
C PRO A 246 17.95 3.28 -7.89
N SER A 247 17.32 2.45 -7.06
CA SER A 247 17.16 1.02 -7.31
C SER A 247 15.76 0.56 -6.96
N SER A 248 15.14 -0.19 -7.86
CA SER A 248 13.85 -0.86 -7.59
C SER A 248 13.99 -2.11 -6.73
N GLU A 249 15.20 -2.67 -6.62
CA GLU A 249 15.48 -3.88 -5.84
C GLU A 249 15.66 -3.56 -4.35
N GLN A 250 16.18 -2.37 -4.05
CA GLN A 250 16.41 -1.90 -2.68
C GLN A 250 15.64 -0.60 -2.43
N PRO A 251 14.30 -0.66 -2.27
CA PRO A 251 13.53 0.53 -1.95
C PRO A 251 13.86 1.03 -0.56
N LEU A 252 13.81 2.35 -0.34
CA LEU A 252 14.00 2.95 0.98
C LEU A 252 12.80 2.71 1.90
N ALA A 253 11.60 2.67 1.33
CA ALA A 253 10.36 2.36 2.03
C ALA A 253 9.40 1.62 1.12
N LEU A 254 8.51 0.83 1.74
CA LEU A 254 7.40 0.15 1.10
C LEU A 254 6.10 0.75 1.63
N LEU A 255 5.24 1.21 0.73
CA LEU A 255 3.95 1.79 1.05
C LEU A 255 2.81 0.95 0.50
N GLY A 256 1.64 1.01 1.14
CA GLY A 256 0.43 0.39 0.64
C GLY A 256 -0.82 0.96 1.28
N ASP A 257 -1.92 0.94 0.54
CA ASP A 257 -3.24 1.24 1.10
C ASP A 257 -3.82 -0.02 1.74
N VAL A 258 -3.75 -0.08 3.06
CA VAL A 258 -4.26 -1.21 3.87
C VAL A 258 -5.70 -1.01 4.32
N SER A 259 -6.39 0.01 3.84
CA SER A 259 -7.82 0.21 4.12
C SER A 259 -8.69 -0.91 3.54
N ALA A 260 -8.24 -1.49 2.44
CA ALA A 260 -8.77 -2.71 1.86
C ALA A 260 -7.62 -3.63 1.42
N LEU A 261 -7.82 -4.93 1.60
CA LEU A 261 -6.86 -5.94 1.19
C LEU A 261 -7.43 -6.81 0.09
N ARG A 262 -6.57 -7.30 -0.76
CA ARG A 262 -6.86 -8.28 -1.80
C ARG A 262 -5.88 -9.44 -1.72
N VAL A 263 -6.21 -10.53 -2.37
CA VAL A 263 -5.30 -11.65 -2.51
C VAL A 263 -4.93 -11.79 -3.98
N ARG A 264 -3.64 -11.77 -4.25
CA ARG A 264 -3.10 -12.15 -5.55
C ARG A 264 -2.87 -13.65 -5.53
N ALA A 265 -3.70 -14.41 -6.23
CA ALA A 265 -3.62 -15.85 -6.37
C ALA A 265 -2.93 -16.23 -7.67
N GLU A 266 -2.07 -17.24 -7.65
CA GLU A 266 -1.40 -17.80 -8.83
C GLU A 266 -2.12 -19.08 -9.25
N LEU A 267 -2.98 -18.96 -10.26
CA LEU A 267 -3.79 -20.05 -10.77
C LEU A 267 -3.06 -20.79 -11.90
N ASP A 268 -3.08 -22.13 -11.86
CA ASP A 268 -2.58 -22.96 -12.95
C ASP A 268 -3.38 -22.69 -14.24
N GLU A 269 -2.71 -22.55 -15.38
CA GLU A 269 -3.33 -22.31 -16.69
C GLU A 269 -4.46 -23.32 -16.99
N ARG A 270 -4.33 -24.57 -16.57
CA ARG A 270 -5.31 -25.66 -16.78
C ARG A 270 -6.66 -25.39 -16.13
N ASP A 271 -6.68 -24.64 -15.04
CA ASP A 271 -7.89 -24.33 -14.29
C ASP A 271 -8.57 -23.03 -14.73
N LEU A 272 -7.93 -22.23 -15.58
CA LEU A 272 -8.40 -20.94 -16.03
C LEU A 272 -9.79 -20.99 -16.68
N VAL A 273 -10.05 -22.01 -17.49
CA VAL A 273 -11.35 -22.16 -18.20
C VAL A 273 -12.54 -22.20 -17.25
N ARG A 274 -12.30 -22.60 -16.01
CA ARG A 274 -13.33 -22.79 -14.96
C ARG A 274 -13.54 -21.56 -14.08
N ILE A 275 -12.68 -20.54 -14.18
CA ILE A 275 -12.72 -19.37 -13.30
C ILE A 275 -13.30 -18.18 -14.06
N ARG A 276 -14.11 -17.39 -13.36
CA ARG A 276 -14.80 -16.21 -13.90
C ARG A 276 -14.65 -15.02 -12.97
N VAL A 277 -14.59 -13.82 -13.53
CA VAL A 277 -14.71 -12.58 -12.76
C VAL A 277 -16.07 -12.54 -12.06
N GLY A 278 -16.08 -12.10 -10.80
CA GLY A 278 -17.25 -12.10 -9.93
C GLY A 278 -17.53 -13.42 -9.19
N GLN A 279 -16.79 -14.50 -9.48
CA GLN A 279 -16.93 -15.79 -8.81
C GLN A 279 -16.58 -15.65 -7.32
N ARG A 280 -17.36 -16.34 -6.47
CA ARG A 280 -17.10 -16.40 -5.02
C ARG A 280 -15.86 -17.24 -4.74
N VAL A 281 -15.08 -16.80 -3.78
CA VAL A 281 -13.91 -17.53 -3.28
C VAL A 281 -13.89 -17.53 -1.77
N ALA A 282 -13.28 -18.57 -1.19
CA ALA A 282 -12.91 -18.60 0.21
C ALA A 282 -11.39 -18.56 0.31
N VAL A 283 -10.88 -17.68 1.14
CA VAL A 283 -9.46 -17.52 1.38
C VAL A 283 -9.14 -18.07 2.76
N ARG A 284 -8.13 -18.92 2.84
CA ARG A 284 -7.63 -19.49 4.10
C ARG A 284 -6.17 -19.14 4.25
N ALA A 285 -5.82 -18.53 5.38
CA ALA A 285 -4.44 -18.23 5.73
C ALA A 285 -3.95 -19.18 6.80
N ASP A 286 -2.72 -19.68 6.69
CA ASP A 286 -2.14 -20.63 7.65
C ASP A 286 -2.11 -20.11 9.08
N ALA A 287 -2.01 -18.78 9.24
CA ALA A 287 -2.04 -18.12 10.54
C ALA A 287 -3.42 -18.16 11.22
N PHE A 288 -4.50 -18.40 10.45
CA PHE A 288 -5.90 -18.38 10.92
C PHE A 288 -6.65 -19.62 10.40
N ARG A 289 -6.22 -20.81 10.80
CA ARG A 289 -6.68 -22.10 10.25
C ARG A 289 -8.18 -22.35 10.39
N ASP A 290 -8.79 -21.80 11.44
CA ASP A 290 -10.22 -21.99 11.75
C ASP A 290 -11.11 -20.89 11.15
N ARG A 291 -10.52 -19.98 10.35
CA ARG A 291 -11.25 -18.85 9.77
C ARG A 291 -11.14 -18.83 8.25
N GLU A 292 -12.29 -18.76 7.59
CA GLU A 292 -12.38 -18.49 6.16
C GLU A 292 -12.72 -17.01 5.94
N PHE A 293 -12.03 -16.40 4.98
CA PHE A 293 -12.30 -15.03 4.56
C PHE A 293 -13.00 -15.09 3.20
N GLU A 294 -14.17 -14.49 3.13
CA GLU A 294 -14.94 -14.46 1.88
C GLU A 294 -14.38 -13.38 0.94
N GLY A 295 -14.34 -13.72 -0.36
CA GLY A 295 -13.90 -12.80 -1.39
C GLY A 295 -14.58 -13.07 -2.73
N ARG A 296 -14.23 -12.23 -3.70
CA ARG A 296 -14.68 -12.38 -5.09
C ARG A 296 -13.51 -12.15 -6.05
N VAL A 297 -13.52 -12.88 -7.15
CA VAL A 297 -12.58 -12.64 -8.25
C VAL A 297 -12.87 -11.26 -8.83
N ALA A 298 -11.92 -10.34 -8.69
CA ALA A 298 -12.00 -8.97 -9.20
C ALA A 298 -11.51 -8.89 -10.64
N SER A 299 -10.38 -9.53 -10.94
CA SER A 299 -9.80 -9.57 -12.28
C SER A 299 -8.92 -10.81 -12.47
N ILE A 300 -8.73 -11.18 -13.73
CA ILE A 300 -7.81 -12.22 -14.16
C ILE A 300 -6.83 -11.55 -15.12
N GLU A 301 -5.52 -11.61 -14.82
CA GLU A 301 -4.52 -11.04 -15.70
C GLU A 301 -4.37 -11.92 -16.95
N GLN A 302 -4.20 -11.28 -18.12
CA GLN A 302 -4.09 -12.00 -19.42
C GLN A 302 -2.65 -12.35 -19.79
N VAL A 303 -1.81 -12.51 -18.77
CA VAL A 303 -0.39 -12.84 -18.94
C VAL A 303 -0.09 -14.08 -18.12
N VAL A 304 0.47 -15.07 -18.80
CA VAL A 304 0.98 -16.30 -18.19
C VAL A 304 2.45 -16.11 -17.90
N GLY A 305 2.89 -16.52 -16.73
CA GLY A 305 4.29 -16.39 -16.32
C GLY A 305 4.69 -17.40 -15.24
N PRO A 306 5.97 -17.47 -14.90
CA PRO A 306 6.43 -18.38 -13.86
C PRO A 306 5.88 -17.98 -12.49
N SER A 307 5.56 -18.99 -11.66
CA SER A 307 5.12 -18.77 -10.28
C SER A 307 6.16 -18.01 -9.47
N ARG A 308 5.70 -16.97 -8.73
CA ARG A 308 6.51 -16.17 -7.82
C ARG A 308 6.22 -16.47 -6.36
N ILE A 309 5.14 -17.20 -6.08
CA ILE A 309 4.74 -17.60 -4.74
C ILE A 309 5.31 -18.98 -4.48
N ASN A 310 6.25 -19.09 -3.53
CA ASN A 310 6.76 -20.39 -3.09
C ASN A 310 5.66 -21.13 -2.34
N ALA A 311 5.03 -22.10 -3.00
CA ALA A 311 4.09 -23.00 -2.35
C ALA A 311 4.83 -23.85 -1.30
N ARG A 312 4.35 -23.85 -0.06
CA ARG A 312 4.83 -24.74 0.98
C ARG A 312 4.23 -26.12 0.78
N GLY A 313 5.05 -27.09 0.33
CA GLY A 313 4.61 -28.47 0.13
C GLY A 313 5.60 -29.28 -0.69
N PRO A 314 5.40 -30.63 -0.79
CA PRO A 314 6.31 -31.53 -1.53
C PRO A 314 6.31 -31.30 -3.05
N ARG A 315 5.40 -30.51 -3.61
CA ARG A 315 5.38 -30.12 -5.01
C ARG A 315 6.07 -28.78 -5.17
N LYS A 316 7.28 -28.76 -5.69
CA LYS A 316 7.92 -27.56 -6.22
C LYS A 316 7.19 -27.19 -7.52
N PHE A 317 6.37 -26.13 -7.45
CA PHE A 317 5.71 -25.53 -8.63
C PHE A 317 6.66 -24.66 -9.47
N SER A 318 7.95 -25.00 -9.49
CA SER A 318 8.99 -24.18 -10.11
C SER A 318 8.92 -24.12 -11.66
N ASP A 319 8.16 -25.02 -12.29
CA ASP A 319 8.07 -25.15 -13.77
C ASP A 319 6.62 -25.08 -14.28
N ILE A 320 5.70 -24.52 -13.49
CA ILE A 320 4.31 -24.39 -13.93
C ILE A 320 4.07 -22.92 -14.25
N ASP A 321 3.59 -22.68 -15.45
CA ASP A 321 3.11 -21.38 -15.86
C ASP A 321 1.78 -21.09 -15.17
N VAL A 322 1.70 -19.94 -14.50
CA VAL A 322 0.56 -19.50 -13.74
C VAL A 322 0.01 -18.19 -14.24
N MET A 323 -1.25 -17.97 -13.96
CA MET A 323 -1.94 -16.73 -14.25
C MET A 323 -2.33 -16.04 -12.94
N GLU A 324 -2.10 -14.74 -12.85
CA GLU A 324 -2.44 -13.96 -11.66
C GLU A 324 -3.95 -13.66 -11.64
N VAL A 325 -4.61 -14.05 -10.56
CA VAL A 325 -6.03 -13.78 -10.28
C VAL A 325 -6.12 -12.88 -9.07
N MET A 326 -6.71 -11.71 -9.23
CA MET A 326 -6.93 -10.77 -8.13
C MET A 326 -8.27 -11.06 -7.47
N VAL A 327 -8.25 -11.21 -6.16
CA VAL A 327 -9.40 -11.48 -5.32
C VAL A 327 -9.59 -10.36 -4.32
N ASP A 328 -10.71 -9.66 -4.40
CA ASP A 328 -11.07 -8.66 -3.39
C ASP A 328 -11.73 -9.35 -2.19
N LEU A 329 -11.26 -9.02 -1.00
CA LEU A 329 -11.80 -9.53 0.26
C LEU A 329 -12.96 -8.67 0.72
N ALA A 330 -14.05 -9.30 1.15
CA ALA A 330 -15.21 -8.60 1.70
C ALA A 330 -14.91 -7.99 3.08
N ASP A 331 -14.22 -8.75 3.93
CA ASP A 331 -13.71 -8.33 5.23
C ASP A 331 -12.31 -8.94 5.40
N PRO A 332 -11.25 -8.13 5.33
CA PRO A 332 -9.90 -8.63 5.51
C PRO A 332 -9.59 -9.05 6.96
N GLY A 333 -10.37 -8.58 7.93
CA GLY A 333 -10.18 -8.90 9.35
C GLY A 333 -8.73 -8.70 9.82
N PRO A 334 -8.09 -9.72 10.45
CA PRO A 334 -6.73 -9.63 10.96
C PRO A 334 -5.64 -9.94 9.94
N LEU A 335 -5.99 -10.11 8.66
CA LEU A 335 -4.99 -10.35 7.60
C LEU A 335 -4.09 -9.13 7.45
N VAL A 336 -2.81 -9.38 7.18
CA VAL A 336 -1.83 -8.32 6.91
C VAL A 336 -1.14 -8.55 5.56
N PRO A 337 -0.74 -7.48 4.87
CA PRO A 337 0.02 -7.57 3.63
C PRO A 337 1.24 -8.48 3.77
N GLY A 338 1.49 -9.31 2.76
CA GLY A 338 2.59 -10.25 2.74
C GLY A 338 2.25 -11.65 3.26
N MET A 339 1.10 -11.85 3.92
CA MET A 339 0.66 -13.19 4.36
C MET A 339 0.40 -14.09 3.14
N GLN A 340 0.79 -15.36 3.28
CA GLN A 340 0.41 -16.42 2.35
C GLN A 340 -0.97 -16.95 2.71
N ALA A 341 -1.76 -17.24 1.69
CA ALA A 341 -3.10 -17.78 1.83
C ALA A 341 -3.43 -18.68 0.64
N ASP A 342 -4.27 -19.70 0.87
CA ASP A 342 -4.83 -20.51 -0.19
C ASP A 342 -6.20 -19.98 -0.59
N VAL A 343 -6.41 -19.82 -1.89
CA VAL A 343 -7.65 -19.33 -2.48
C VAL A 343 -8.42 -20.49 -3.07
N TYR A 344 -9.60 -20.72 -2.53
CA TYR A 344 -10.52 -21.80 -2.93
C TYR A 344 -11.63 -21.19 -3.79
N PHE A 345 -11.66 -21.53 -5.07
CA PHE A 345 -12.66 -21.04 -6.01
C PHE A 345 -13.93 -21.91 -5.94
N SER A 346 -15.09 -21.29 -5.66
CA SER A 346 -16.36 -21.99 -5.55
C SER A 346 -16.84 -22.49 -6.91
N SER A 347 -17.48 -23.67 -6.94
CA SER A 347 -18.15 -24.17 -8.15
C SER A 347 -19.45 -23.43 -8.49
N ASP A 348 -19.95 -22.61 -7.56
CA ASP A 348 -21.17 -21.82 -7.80
C ASP A 348 -20.84 -20.62 -8.71
N THR A 349 -21.18 -20.75 -9.97
CA THR A 349 -21.31 -19.60 -10.88
C THR A 349 -22.43 -18.70 -10.35
N PRO A 350 -22.26 -17.35 -10.27
CA PRO A 350 -23.36 -16.46 -9.89
C PRO A 350 -24.54 -16.72 -10.83
N GLY A 351 -25.64 -17.20 -10.25
CA GLY A 351 -26.83 -17.54 -11.01
C GLY A 351 -27.23 -16.40 -11.92
N ARG A 352 -27.42 -16.69 -13.19
CA ARG A 352 -28.16 -15.90 -14.15
C ARG A 352 -29.51 -15.65 -13.53
N GLN A 353 -29.72 -14.50 -12.89
CA GLN A 353 -31.09 -14.07 -12.57
C GLN A 353 -31.84 -13.95 -13.89
N GLY A 354 -32.75 -14.90 -14.10
CA GLY A 354 -33.60 -14.95 -15.27
C GLY A 354 -34.42 -13.67 -15.36
N SER A 355 -34.24 -12.95 -16.45
CA SER A 355 -35.22 -12.01 -16.94
C SER A 355 -36.45 -12.83 -17.37
N GLN A 356 -37.52 -12.74 -16.63
CA GLN A 356 -38.87 -12.91 -17.11
C GLN A 356 -39.48 -11.52 -17.33
#